data_bcd1c7c57094911cf56a6007fef2aee1
#
_entry.id   bcd1c7c57094911cf56a6007fef2aee1
#
_cell.length_a   1.000
_cell.length_b   1.000
_cell.length_c   1.000
_cell.angle_alpha   90.00
_cell.angle_beta   90.00
_cell.angle_gamma   90.00
#
_symmetry.space_group_name_H-M   'P 1'
#
loop_
_entity.id
_entity.type
_entity.pdbx_description
1 polymer ?
#
loop_
_entity_poly.entity_id
_entity_poly.type
_entity_poly.pdbx_seq_one_letter_code
_entity_poly.pdbx_strand_id
1 'polypeptide(L)'
;MAGSYFSFRRPNGMRGLFIIWLGQMISGIASSITFFALPNWILETTSVSGSALSYWESAFFGSYLLVILFAGVLIDRYNRRMMMLVYDFMGLTTVAILLVLQTTGNLTIWHLYIAAVLQGVGFAFQAPAYSAAITTMVPRKQFVRANGFISLLDSAPGIAGPFLAVFMVGFFGLSGALALNLLSYILSIGTLLFVEIPSTPHTAEGEMSHSKFWKEVLFGVKYIFQRPGLLGIQLIFLFGNFFSGIALSLTALYTMVFLRTGGDPNAANLLQSVGAATAVIFGIILTWYGRIKRPIRAILFGWIVSSFFGMGLLGMGQSIAVWLIAMVFDSSFDPVVNVSIDTFLQTKIPPDLQGRVFSASDFLSQILIPITPLLAGVLGEKVFEPAMKEGGALAGSFGWLVGTGPGAGFGLMILLCGIGGTMIGLFGYLTPAIRNVNKIMPDYEISPKPVIVGQIQPEMVDSLTGTGGGNRE
;
A
#
# COMPACT_ATOMS: atom_id res chain seq x y z
N MET A 1 -37.14 -0.73 -46.06
CA MET A 1 -37.09 0.00 -44.76
C MET A 1 -36.00 -0.63 -43.93
N ALA A 2 -34.82 -0.03 -43.95
CA ALA A 2 -33.69 -0.52 -43.21
C ALA A 2 -33.75 0.06 -41.79
N GLY A 3 -33.96 -0.79 -40.81
CA GLY A 3 -33.94 -0.42 -39.40
C GLY A 3 -32.55 0.07 -39.00
N SER A 4 -32.42 1.34 -38.67
CA SER A 4 -31.24 1.89 -38.03
C SER A 4 -31.18 1.35 -36.63
N TYR A 5 -30.41 0.27 -36.41
CA TYR A 5 -30.01 -0.14 -35.09
C TYR A 5 -29.18 0.99 -34.51
N PHE A 6 -29.67 1.65 -33.47
CA PHE A 6 -28.90 2.53 -32.60
C PHE A 6 -27.76 1.71 -32.02
N SER A 7 -26.61 1.72 -32.67
CA SER A 7 -25.39 1.21 -32.05
C SER A 7 -24.97 2.20 -30.98
N PHE A 8 -25.35 1.92 -29.74
CA PHE A 8 -24.83 2.62 -28.59
C PHE A 8 -23.30 2.43 -28.61
N ARG A 9 -22.55 3.41 -29.12
CA ARG A 9 -21.10 3.40 -29.06
C ARG A 9 -20.72 3.51 -27.57
N ARG A 10 -20.18 2.44 -27.01
CA ARG A 10 -19.72 2.43 -25.61
C ARG A 10 -18.69 3.54 -25.40
N PRO A 11 -18.74 4.29 -24.27
CA PRO A 11 -17.76 5.30 -23.96
C PRO A 11 -16.36 4.69 -23.94
N ASN A 12 -15.40 5.34 -24.57
CA ASN A 12 -13.99 4.96 -24.59
C ASN A 12 -13.09 6.19 -24.32
N GLY A 13 -11.79 6.01 -24.32
CA GLY A 13 -10.83 7.08 -24.07
C GLY A 13 -10.97 7.69 -22.67
N MET A 14 -10.68 8.99 -22.52
CA MET A 14 -10.72 9.71 -21.24
C MET A 14 -12.13 9.72 -20.61
N ARG A 15 -13.19 9.76 -21.41
CA ARG A 15 -14.57 9.72 -20.88
C ARG A 15 -14.88 8.33 -20.27
N GLY A 16 -14.51 7.26 -20.98
CA GLY A 16 -14.63 5.91 -20.45
C GLY A 16 -13.81 5.71 -19.17
N LEU A 17 -12.56 6.19 -19.16
CA LEU A 17 -11.72 6.15 -17.98
C LEU A 17 -12.34 6.87 -16.78
N PHE A 18 -12.91 8.07 -16.98
CA PHE A 18 -13.56 8.82 -15.91
C PHE A 18 -14.78 8.08 -15.33
N ILE A 19 -15.60 7.42 -16.18
CA ILE A 19 -16.76 6.65 -15.74
C ILE A 19 -16.31 5.45 -14.88
N ILE A 20 -15.29 4.70 -15.32
CA ILE A 20 -14.71 3.60 -14.54
C ILE A 20 -14.13 4.14 -13.23
N TRP A 21 -13.36 5.22 -13.31
CA TRP A 21 -12.75 5.85 -12.14
C TRP A 21 -13.79 6.24 -11.09
N LEU A 22 -14.91 6.84 -11.51
CA LEU A 22 -15.97 7.23 -10.57
C LEU A 22 -16.59 6.01 -9.89
N GLY A 23 -16.88 4.94 -10.64
CA GLY A 23 -17.39 3.69 -10.08
C GLY A 23 -16.42 3.05 -9.08
N GLN A 24 -15.15 2.96 -9.46
CA GLN A 24 -14.08 2.40 -8.61
C GLN A 24 -13.81 3.28 -7.38
N MET A 25 -13.88 4.61 -7.50
CA MET A 25 -13.72 5.54 -6.38
C MET A 25 -14.83 5.35 -5.33
N ILE A 26 -16.08 5.30 -5.77
CA ILE A 26 -17.23 5.07 -4.87
C ILE A 26 -17.09 3.70 -4.19
N SER A 27 -16.73 2.66 -4.95
CA SER A 27 -16.51 1.32 -4.42
C SER A 27 -15.32 1.27 -3.45
N GLY A 28 -14.22 1.93 -3.78
CA GLY A 28 -13.04 2.02 -2.92
C GLY A 28 -13.34 2.70 -1.57
N ILE A 29 -14.07 3.82 -1.60
CA ILE A 29 -14.50 4.51 -0.36
C ILE A 29 -15.45 3.62 0.46
N ALA A 30 -16.44 2.99 -0.15
CA ALA A 30 -17.39 2.13 0.56
C ALA A 30 -16.71 0.86 1.13
N SER A 31 -15.76 0.28 0.40
CA SER A 31 -14.92 -0.82 0.89
C SER A 31 -14.06 -0.40 2.06
N SER A 32 -13.48 0.80 2.00
CA SER A 32 -12.71 1.37 3.10
C SER A 32 -13.57 1.63 4.35
N ILE A 33 -14.80 2.14 4.18
CA ILE A 33 -15.77 2.28 5.30
C ILE A 33 -16.00 0.92 5.98
N THR A 34 -16.23 -0.13 5.20
CA THR A 34 -16.40 -1.49 5.72
C THR A 34 -15.15 -1.99 6.42
N PHE A 35 -13.97 -1.77 5.82
CA PHE A 35 -12.68 -2.19 6.36
C PHE A 35 -12.42 -1.56 7.75
N PHE A 36 -12.75 -0.29 7.95
CA PHE A 36 -12.60 0.39 9.23
C PHE A 36 -13.78 0.17 10.21
N ALA A 37 -14.92 -0.35 9.74
CA ALA A 37 -16.04 -0.74 10.60
C ALA A 37 -15.86 -2.12 11.26
N LEU A 38 -15.21 -3.05 10.55
CA LEU A 38 -15.04 -4.45 11.00
C LEU A 38 -14.23 -4.60 12.31
N PRO A 39 -13.13 -3.86 12.56
CA PRO A 39 -12.41 -3.96 13.83
C PRO A 39 -13.27 -3.74 15.05
N ASN A 40 -14.17 -2.75 15.03
CA ASN A 40 -15.07 -2.48 16.13
C ASN A 40 -16.01 -3.66 16.41
N TRP A 41 -16.63 -4.20 15.36
CA TRP A 41 -17.49 -5.38 15.47
C TRP A 41 -16.74 -6.61 16.02
N ILE A 42 -15.49 -6.84 15.55
CA ILE A 42 -14.63 -7.93 16.04
C ILE A 42 -14.38 -7.77 17.54
N LEU A 43 -13.96 -6.59 17.98
CA LEU A 43 -13.66 -6.32 19.39
C LEU A 43 -14.88 -6.47 20.29
N GLU A 44 -16.03 -5.94 19.88
CA GLU A 44 -17.29 -6.07 20.60
C GLU A 44 -17.75 -7.53 20.74
N THR A 45 -17.66 -8.30 19.66
CA THR A 45 -18.16 -9.70 19.62
C THR A 45 -17.22 -10.68 20.30
N THR A 46 -15.89 -10.41 20.32
CA THR A 46 -14.88 -11.32 20.87
C THR A 46 -14.44 -10.95 22.29
N SER A 47 -15.21 -10.17 23.02
CA SER A 47 -14.84 -9.69 24.35
C SER A 47 -13.49 -8.98 24.37
N VAL A 48 -13.26 -8.16 23.36
CA VAL A 48 -12.03 -7.33 23.18
C VAL A 48 -10.77 -8.20 22.98
N SER A 49 -10.87 -9.23 22.14
CA SER A 49 -9.70 -10.05 21.81
C SER A 49 -8.86 -9.41 20.71
N GLY A 50 -7.69 -8.89 21.05
CA GLY A 50 -6.70 -8.39 20.11
C GLY A 50 -6.17 -9.48 19.16
N SER A 51 -6.10 -10.72 19.62
CA SER A 51 -5.68 -11.84 18.76
C SER A 51 -6.71 -12.17 17.68
N ALA A 52 -8.02 -12.03 17.95
CA ALA A 52 -9.04 -12.22 16.93
C ALA A 52 -8.93 -11.18 15.81
N LEU A 53 -8.69 -9.91 16.17
CA LEU A 53 -8.48 -8.84 15.21
C LEU A 53 -7.18 -9.05 14.41
N SER A 54 -6.11 -9.52 15.06
CA SER A 54 -4.83 -9.78 14.40
C SER A 54 -4.90 -10.89 13.35
N TYR A 55 -5.67 -11.94 13.59
CA TYR A 55 -5.87 -13.00 12.60
C TYR A 55 -6.61 -12.48 11.36
N TRP A 56 -7.61 -11.63 11.55
CA TRP A 56 -8.33 -11.00 10.45
C TRP A 56 -7.42 -10.09 9.61
N GLU A 57 -6.68 -9.22 10.27
CA GLU A 57 -5.76 -8.28 9.61
C GLU A 57 -4.63 -9.02 8.87
N SER A 58 -4.05 -10.02 9.50
CA SER A 58 -2.98 -10.84 8.91
C SER A 58 -3.48 -11.73 7.77
N ALA A 59 -4.72 -12.21 7.82
CA ALA A 59 -5.33 -12.95 6.73
C ALA A 59 -5.49 -12.06 5.49
N PHE A 60 -5.88 -10.79 5.67
CA PHE A 60 -5.97 -9.81 4.57
C PHE A 60 -4.58 -9.50 3.97
N PHE A 61 -3.64 -9.02 4.77
CA PHE A 61 -2.31 -8.64 4.27
C PHE A 61 -1.49 -9.84 3.81
N GLY A 62 -1.64 -11.00 4.44
CA GLY A 62 -0.96 -12.24 4.05
C GLY A 62 -1.40 -12.72 2.67
N SER A 63 -2.71 -12.78 2.43
CA SER A 63 -3.25 -13.17 1.12
C SER A 63 -2.91 -12.14 0.03
N TYR A 64 -2.97 -10.85 0.33
CA TYR A 64 -2.52 -9.78 -0.55
C TYR A 64 -1.05 -9.96 -0.96
N LEU A 65 -0.14 -10.13 0.01
CA LEU A 65 1.30 -10.25 -0.24
C LEU A 65 1.65 -11.51 -1.04
N LEU A 66 0.97 -12.63 -0.77
CA LEU A 66 1.18 -13.87 -1.53
C LEU A 66 0.76 -13.72 -2.99
N VAL A 67 -0.30 -12.98 -3.26
CA VAL A 67 -0.89 -12.88 -4.60
C VAL A 67 -0.30 -11.76 -5.43
N ILE A 68 0.14 -10.64 -4.83
CA ILE A 68 0.64 -9.47 -5.56
C ILE A 68 1.81 -9.81 -6.50
N LEU A 69 2.66 -10.77 -6.11
CA LEU A 69 3.76 -11.25 -6.94
C LEU A 69 3.30 -11.89 -8.25
N PHE A 70 2.11 -12.51 -8.23
CA PHE A 70 1.52 -13.19 -9.39
C PHE A 70 0.54 -12.31 -10.15
N ALA A 71 -0.03 -11.31 -9.48
CA ALA A 71 -1.07 -10.44 -10.04
C ALA A 71 -0.62 -9.74 -11.32
N GLY A 72 0.60 -9.19 -11.34
CA GLY A 72 1.17 -8.53 -12.53
C GLY A 72 1.20 -9.44 -13.76
N VAL A 73 1.67 -10.69 -13.58
CA VAL A 73 1.75 -11.67 -14.69
C VAL A 73 0.36 -12.05 -15.20
N LEU A 74 -0.60 -12.23 -14.29
CA LEU A 74 -1.96 -12.59 -14.67
C LEU A 74 -2.65 -11.46 -15.43
N ILE A 75 -2.40 -10.20 -15.03
CA ILE A 75 -2.95 -9.02 -15.70
C ILE A 75 -2.37 -8.85 -17.11
N ASP A 76 -1.10 -9.19 -17.32
CA ASP A 76 -0.49 -9.16 -18.65
C ASP A 76 -1.03 -10.27 -19.58
N ARG A 77 -1.48 -11.40 -19.02
CA ARG A 77 -2.01 -12.54 -19.77
C ARG A 77 -3.50 -12.47 -20.08
N TYR A 78 -4.28 -11.87 -19.18
CA TYR A 78 -5.73 -11.85 -19.27
C TYR A 78 -6.26 -10.45 -19.62
N ASN A 79 -7.51 -10.41 -20.10
CA ASN A 79 -8.18 -9.15 -20.40
C ASN A 79 -8.34 -8.31 -19.11
N ARG A 80 -7.82 -7.10 -19.11
CA ARG A 80 -7.79 -6.17 -17.97
C ARG A 80 -9.18 -5.89 -17.41
N ARG A 81 -10.20 -5.73 -18.29
CA ARG A 81 -11.60 -5.58 -17.89
C ARG A 81 -12.10 -6.80 -17.12
N MET A 82 -11.74 -8.01 -17.57
CA MET A 82 -12.15 -9.24 -16.91
C MET A 82 -11.52 -9.35 -15.52
N MET A 83 -10.25 -8.96 -15.36
CA MET A 83 -9.58 -8.98 -14.05
C MET A 83 -10.23 -8.01 -13.06
N MET A 84 -10.58 -6.79 -13.50
CA MET A 84 -11.31 -5.83 -12.67
C MET A 84 -12.72 -6.35 -12.31
N LEU A 85 -13.44 -6.96 -13.25
CA LEU A 85 -14.75 -7.58 -12.99
C LEU A 85 -14.65 -8.73 -11.99
N VAL A 86 -13.65 -9.59 -12.11
CA VAL A 86 -13.42 -10.71 -11.16
C VAL A 86 -13.23 -10.16 -9.75
N TYR A 87 -12.41 -9.12 -9.58
CA TYR A 87 -12.23 -8.45 -8.30
C TYR A 87 -13.56 -7.90 -7.74
N ASP A 88 -14.29 -7.12 -8.54
CA ASP A 88 -15.55 -6.53 -8.11
C ASP A 88 -16.61 -7.59 -7.79
N PHE A 89 -16.69 -8.69 -8.56
CA PHE A 89 -17.61 -9.82 -8.26
C PHE A 89 -17.21 -10.58 -7.01
N MET A 90 -15.91 -10.78 -6.76
CA MET A 90 -15.45 -11.38 -5.49
C MET A 90 -15.85 -10.51 -4.31
N GLY A 91 -15.62 -9.19 -4.41
CA GLY A 91 -16.02 -8.23 -3.38
C GLY A 91 -17.54 -8.21 -3.17
N LEU A 92 -18.32 -8.12 -4.26
CA LEU A 92 -19.79 -8.16 -4.22
C LEU A 92 -20.30 -9.41 -3.50
N THR A 93 -19.82 -10.58 -3.90
CA THR A 93 -20.26 -11.86 -3.34
C THR A 93 -19.89 -11.97 -1.85
N THR A 94 -18.67 -11.59 -1.50
CA THR A 94 -18.18 -11.60 -0.12
C THR A 94 -19.04 -10.69 0.76
N VAL A 95 -19.27 -9.45 0.33
CA VAL A 95 -20.06 -8.47 1.12
C VAL A 95 -21.52 -8.86 1.19
N ALA A 96 -22.09 -9.44 0.12
CA ALA A 96 -23.47 -9.94 0.13
C ALA A 96 -23.65 -11.06 1.16
N ILE A 97 -22.72 -12.02 1.21
CA ILE A 97 -22.74 -13.09 2.20
C ILE A 97 -22.63 -12.53 3.62
N LEU A 98 -21.69 -11.60 3.86
CA LEU A 98 -21.51 -10.98 5.16
C LEU A 98 -22.77 -10.20 5.60
N LEU A 99 -23.42 -9.48 4.68
CA LEU A 99 -24.65 -8.73 4.97
C LEU A 99 -25.80 -9.67 5.35
N VAL A 100 -25.99 -10.77 4.60
CA VAL A 100 -27.02 -11.76 4.94
C VAL A 100 -26.74 -12.40 6.29
N LEU A 101 -25.51 -12.80 6.57
CA LEU A 101 -25.13 -13.38 7.86
C LEU A 101 -25.32 -12.39 9.02
N GLN A 102 -24.96 -11.12 8.80
CA GLN A 102 -25.14 -10.06 9.81
C GLN A 102 -26.62 -9.79 10.10
N THR A 103 -27.46 -9.68 9.07
CA THR A 103 -28.89 -9.39 9.23
C THR A 103 -29.68 -10.57 9.81
N THR A 104 -29.22 -11.79 9.58
CA THR A 104 -29.82 -13.02 10.16
C THR A 104 -29.26 -13.37 11.54
N GLY A 105 -28.30 -12.59 12.07
CA GLY A 105 -27.67 -12.86 13.36
C GLY A 105 -26.71 -14.07 13.37
N ASN A 106 -26.33 -14.57 12.20
CA ASN A 106 -25.45 -15.75 12.05
C ASN A 106 -24.01 -15.40 11.71
N LEU A 107 -23.65 -14.10 11.71
CA LEU A 107 -22.28 -13.67 11.45
C LEU A 107 -21.36 -14.12 12.58
N THR A 108 -20.27 -14.81 12.22
CA THR A 108 -19.22 -15.25 13.14
C THR A 108 -17.86 -14.78 12.67
N ILE A 109 -16.87 -14.79 13.56
CA ILE A 109 -15.51 -14.35 13.27
C ILE A 109 -14.86 -15.14 12.11
N TRP A 110 -15.20 -16.43 11.97
CA TRP A 110 -14.67 -17.28 10.89
C TRP A 110 -15.08 -16.78 9.49
N HIS A 111 -16.31 -16.27 9.36
CA HIS A 111 -16.77 -15.68 8.10
C HIS A 111 -15.92 -14.45 7.73
N LEU A 112 -15.50 -13.66 8.73
CA LEU A 112 -14.63 -12.49 8.51
C LEU A 112 -13.22 -12.89 8.11
N TYR A 113 -12.66 -13.98 8.66
CA TYR A 113 -11.33 -14.46 8.26
C TYR A 113 -11.33 -14.92 6.79
N ILE A 114 -12.36 -15.67 6.38
CA ILE A 114 -12.52 -16.09 4.98
C ILE A 114 -12.70 -14.85 4.07
N ALA A 115 -13.53 -13.90 4.48
CA ALA A 115 -13.75 -12.67 3.76
C ALA A 115 -12.45 -11.85 3.61
N ALA A 116 -11.62 -11.77 4.66
CA ALA A 116 -10.32 -11.10 4.63
C ALA A 116 -9.37 -11.71 3.60
N VAL A 117 -9.28 -13.04 3.55
CA VAL A 117 -8.47 -13.74 2.53
C VAL A 117 -8.96 -13.40 1.12
N LEU A 118 -10.27 -13.50 0.87
CA LEU A 118 -10.85 -13.21 -0.46
C LEU A 118 -10.63 -11.75 -0.85
N GLN A 119 -10.81 -10.81 0.07
CA GLN A 119 -10.58 -9.39 -0.17
C GLN A 119 -9.10 -9.07 -0.42
N GLY A 120 -8.18 -9.66 0.35
CA GLY A 120 -6.74 -9.49 0.16
C GLY A 120 -6.27 -10.01 -1.20
N VAL A 121 -6.76 -11.20 -1.62
CA VAL A 121 -6.53 -11.74 -2.97
C VAL A 121 -7.03 -10.77 -4.03
N GLY A 122 -8.27 -10.30 -3.90
CA GLY A 122 -8.86 -9.36 -4.86
C GLY A 122 -8.09 -8.03 -4.92
N PHE A 123 -7.73 -7.47 -3.77
CA PHE A 123 -7.02 -6.21 -3.66
C PHE A 123 -5.66 -6.22 -4.38
N ALA A 124 -4.98 -7.37 -4.42
CA ALA A 124 -3.73 -7.54 -5.15
C ALA A 124 -3.84 -7.29 -6.66
N PHE A 125 -5.03 -7.47 -7.24
CA PHE A 125 -5.26 -7.25 -8.67
C PHE A 125 -5.73 -5.83 -9.03
N GLN A 126 -6.29 -5.09 -8.08
CA GLN A 126 -6.98 -3.82 -8.35
C GLN A 126 -6.07 -2.75 -8.96
N ALA A 127 -5.00 -2.36 -8.25
CA ALA A 127 -4.12 -1.29 -8.69
C ALA A 127 -3.37 -1.61 -10.00
N PRO A 128 -2.77 -2.81 -10.18
CA PRO A 128 -2.10 -3.14 -11.42
C PRO A 128 -3.08 -3.24 -12.62
N ALA A 129 -4.30 -3.78 -12.42
CA ALA A 129 -5.28 -3.88 -13.49
C ALA A 129 -5.76 -2.51 -13.95
N TYR A 130 -5.99 -1.59 -13.03
CA TYR A 130 -6.41 -0.22 -13.33
C TYR A 130 -5.30 0.56 -14.06
N SER A 131 -4.06 0.50 -13.57
CA SER A 131 -2.89 1.11 -14.22
C SER A 131 -2.70 0.61 -15.64
N ALA A 132 -2.86 -0.70 -15.84
CA ALA A 132 -2.79 -1.30 -17.16
C ALA A 132 -3.93 -0.84 -18.08
N ALA A 133 -5.16 -0.64 -17.58
CA ALA A 133 -6.29 -0.15 -18.38
C ALA A 133 -6.04 1.26 -18.90
N ILE A 134 -5.42 2.17 -18.14
CA ILE A 134 -5.10 3.53 -18.56
C ILE A 134 -4.25 3.54 -19.84
N THR A 135 -3.21 2.71 -19.88
CA THR A 135 -2.28 2.71 -21.02
C THR A 135 -2.93 2.31 -22.34
N THR A 136 -4.06 1.60 -22.30
CA THR A 136 -4.83 1.20 -23.49
C THR A 136 -5.96 2.17 -23.85
N MET A 137 -6.51 2.86 -22.85
CA MET A 137 -7.66 3.74 -23.06
C MET A 137 -7.27 5.16 -23.42
N VAL A 138 -6.10 5.64 -22.96
CA VAL A 138 -5.78 7.06 -23.00
C VAL A 138 -4.53 7.32 -23.83
N PRO A 139 -4.54 8.37 -24.71
CA PRO A 139 -3.35 8.79 -25.45
C PRO A 139 -2.22 9.25 -24.50
N ARG A 140 -0.96 9.01 -24.88
CA ARG A 140 0.23 9.38 -24.07
C ARG A 140 0.22 10.84 -23.56
N LYS A 141 -0.29 11.76 -24.36
CA LYS A 141 -0.42 13.20 -24.00
C LYS A 141 -1.29 13.45 -22.75
N GLN A 142 -2.14 12.51 -22.38
CA GLN A 142 -3.08 12.62 -21.26
C GLN A 142 -2.70 11.72 -20.07
N PHE A 143 -1.58 11.02 -20.13
CA PHE A 143 -1.14 10.11 -19.05
C PHE A 143 -0.97 10.82 -17.70
N VAL A 144 -0.44 12.04 -17.68
CA VAL A 144 -0.29 12.82 -16.44
C VAL A 144 -1.64 13.01 -15.75
N ARG A 145 -2.68 13.36 -16.52
CA ARG A 145 -4.04 13.53 -15.99
C ARG A 145 -4.65 12.20 -15.54
N ALA A 146 -4.44 11.13 -16.31
CA ALA A 146 -4.93 9.80 -15.97
C ALA A 146 -4.27 9.23 -14.71
N ASN A 147 -2.95 9.45 -14.56
CA ASN A 147 -2.22 9.06 -13.34
C ASN A 147 -2.67 9.87 -12.11
N GLY A 148 -3.09 11.12 -12.29
CA GLY A 148 -3.74 11.89 -11.22
C GLY A 148 -5.02 11.22 -10.70
N PHE A 149 -5.80 10.57 -11.57
CA PHE A 149 -6.96 9.78 -11.15
C PHE A 149 -6.56 8.52 -10.37
N ILE A 150 -5.45 7.85 -10.72
CA ILE A 150 -4.92 6.73 -9.92
C ILE A 150 -4.55 7.21 -8.52
N SER A 151 -3.75 8.27 -8.42
CA SER A 151 -3.32 8.79 -7.12
C SER A 151 -4.50 9.16 -6.20
N LEU A 152 -5.59 9.69 -6.78
CA LEU A 152 -6.81 9.94 -6.02
C LEU A 152 -7.52 8.63 -5.63
N LEU A 153 -7.53 7.62 -6.49
CA LEU A 153 -8.13 6.31 -6.19
C LEU A 153 -7.40 5.61 -5.06
N ASP A 154 -6.08 5.76 -4.99
CA ASP A 154 -5.25 5.15 -3.95
C ASP A 154 -5.38 5.89 -2.61
N SER A 155 -5.46 7.22 -2.63
CA SER A 155 -5.42 8.03 -1.40
C SER A 155 -6.79 8.36 -0.81
N ALA A 156 -7.81 8.65 -1.62
CA ALA A 156 -9.10 9.11 -1.13
C ALA A 156 -9.85 8.09 -0.24
N PRO A 157 -9.85 6.77 -0.52
CA PRO A 157 -10.45 5.78 0.36
C PRO A 157 -9.81 5.75 1.75
N GLY A 158 -8.48 5.87 1.83
CA GLY A 158 -7.75 5.89 3.10
C GLY A 158 -8.09 7.08 3.97
N ILE A 159 -8.49 8.20 3.37
CA ILE A 159 -8.90 9.43 4.10
C ILE A 159 -10.39 9.39 4.44
N ALA A 160 -11.22 9.14 3.41
CA ALA A 160 -12.67 9.19 3.56
C ALA A 160 -13.22 8.00 4.35
N GLY A 161 -12.60 6.81 4.20
CA GLY A 161 -13.07 5.57 4.81
C GLY A 161 -13.19 5.63 6.33
N PRO A 162 -12.11 5.89 7.08
CA PRO A 162 -12.19 5.93 8.55
C PRO A 162 -13.12 7.05 9.03
N PHE A 163 -13.10 8.23 8.38
CA PHE A 163 -14.01 9.33 8.72
C PHE A 163 -15.48 8.98 8.51
N LEU A 164 -15.82 8.42 7.36
CA LEU A 164 -17.19 8.02 7.05
C LEU A 164 -17.64 6.78 7.85
N ALA A 165 -16.70 5.90 8.24
CA ALA A 165 -16.98 4.75 9.07
C ALA A 165 -17.58 5.18 10.43
N VAL A 166 -17.10 6.29 11.02
CA VAL A 166 -17.66 6.85 12.26
C VAL A 166 -19.17 7.11 12.11
N PHE A 167 -19.58 7.78 11.04
CA PHE A 167 -20.98 8.09 10.77
C PHE A 167 -21.78 6.84 10.43
N MET A 168 -21.26 5.99 9.54
CA MET A 168 -21.94 4.79 9.09
C MET A 168 -22.19 3.80 10.24
N VAL A 169 -21.17 3.55 11.06
CA VAL A 169 -21.30 2.67 12.23
C VAL A 169 -22.21 3.28 13.28
N GLY A 170 -22.09 4.59 13.54
CA GLY A 170 -22.90 5.28 14.54
C GLY A 170 -24.40 5.33 14.20
N PHE A 171 -24.77 5.53 12.93
CA PHE A 171 -26.17 5.67 12.52
C PHE A 171 -26.80 4.38 12.01
N PHE A 172 -26.05 3.52 11.33
CA PHE A 172 -26.58 2.38 10.59
C PHE A 172 -25.94 1.04 11.00
N GLY A 173 -24.94 1.07 11.90
CA GLY A 173 -24.22 -0.11 12.33
C GLY A 173 -23.41 -0.77 11.19
N LEU A 174 -22.87 -1.96 11.45
CA LEU A 174 -22.15 -2.74 10.45
C LEU A 174 -23.03 -3.11 9.23
N SER A 175 -24.31 -3.39 9.46
CA SER A 175 -25.24 -3.71 8.35
C SER A 175 -25.37 -2.58 7.34
N GLY A 176 -25.37 -1.33 7.79
CA GLY A 176 -25.42 -0.15 6.91
C GLY A 176 -24.13 -0.01 6.09
N ALA A 177 -22.97 -0.21 6.71
CA ALA A 177 -21.67 -0.19 6.01
C ALA A 177 -21.60 -1.28 4.94
N LEU A 178 -22.01 -2.50 5.26
CA LEU A 178 -22.06 -3.63 4.31
C LEU A 178 -23.06 -3.37 3.18
N ALA A 179 -24.25 -2.81 3.46
CA ALA A 179 -25.26 -2.50 2.44
C ALA A 179 -24.75 -1.41 1.47
N LEU A 180 -24.13 -0.35 1.99
CA LEU A 180 -23.50 0.69 1.17
C LEU A 180 -22.41 0.10 0.26
N ASN A 181 -21.56 -0.76 0.82
CA ASN A 181 -20.49 -1.40 0.08
C ASN A 181 -21.02 -2.35 -1.02
N LEU A 182 -22.09 -3.11 -0.72
CA LEU A 182 -22.77 -3.94 -1.71
C LEU A 182 -23.30 -3.12 -2.90
N LEU A 183 -23.97 -2.01 -2.63
CA LEU A 183 -24.50 -1.11 -3.65
C LEU A 183 -23.36 -0.49 -4.48
N SER A 184 -22.25 -0.15 -3.86
CA SER A 184 -21.09 0.41 -4.53
C SER A 184 -20.43 -0.58 -5.50
N TYR A 185 -20.34 -1.87 -5.15
CA TYR A 185 -19.87 -2.90 -6.08
C TYR A 185 -20.79 -3.09 -7.27
N ILE A 186 -22.12 -3.06 -7.06
CA ILE A 186 -23.09 -3.11 -8.16
C ILE A 186 -22.87 -1.95 -9.11
N LEU A 187 -22.66 -0.73 -8.59
CA LEU A 187 -22.37 0.46 -9.39
C LEU A 187 -21.05 0.31 -10.14
N SER A 188 -19.99 -0.15 -9.48
CA SER A 188 -18.67 -0.37 -10.08
C SER A 188 -18.72 -1.36 -11.23
N ILE A 189 -19.33 -2.52 -11.02
CA ILE A 189 -19.56 -3.53 -12.07
C ILE A 189 -20.36 -2.92 -13.23
N GLY A 190 -21.41 -2.15 -12.94
CA GLY A 190 -22.20 -1.45 -13.94
C GLY A 190 -21.33 -0.54 -14.82
N THR A 191 -20.45 0.27 -14.24
CA THR A 191 -19.54 1.14 -14.99
C THR A 191 -18.57 0.36 -15.87
N LEU A 192 -18.01 -0.75 -15.36
CA LEU A 192 -17.12 -1.63 -16.12
C LEU A 192 -17.83 -2.33 -17.28
N LEU A 193 -19.10 -2.70 -17.12
CA LEU A 193 -19.90 -3.30 -18.20
C LEU A 193 -20.31 -2.28 -19.25
N PHE A 194 -20.50 -1.03 -18.87
CA PHE A 194 -20.92 0.04 -19.77
C PHE A 194 -19.77 0.59 -20.63
N VAL A 195 -18.52 0.57 -20.14
CA VAL A 195 -17.34 1.14 -20.82
C VAL A 195 -16.62 0.08 -21.64
N GLU A 196 -16.05 0.46 -22.78
CA GLU A 196 -15.19 -0.38 -23.59
C GLU A 196 -13.72 -0.15 -23.22
N ILE A 197 -13.07 -1.18 -22.69
CA ILE A 197 -11.61 -1.20 -22.45
C ILE A 197 -11.00 -1.98 -23.63
N PRO A 198 -10.18 -1.32 -24.47
CA PRO A 198 -9.54 -1.98 -25.60
C PRO A 198 -8.61 -3.11 -25.13
N SER A 199 -8.66 -4.26 -25.80
CA SER A 199 -7.70 -5.32 -25.60
C SER A 199 -6.32 -4.93 -26.15
N THR A 200 -5.25 -5.25 -25.45
CA THR A 200 -3.88 -5.10 -25.98
C THR A 200 -3.62 -6.18 -27.03
N PRO A 201 -3.05 -5.83 -28.19
CA PRO A 201 -2.53 -6.84 -29.09
C PRO A 201 -1.41 -7.61 -28.39
N HIS A 202 -1.46 -8.93 -28.42
CA HIS A 202 -0.34 -9.76 -27.98
C HIS A 202 0.85 -9.51 -28.91
N THR A 203 1.98 -9.06 -28.36
CA THR A 203 3.21 -8.96 -29.14
C THR A 203 3.98 -10.29 -29.07
N ALA A 204 4.61 -10.69 -30.15
CA ALA A 204 5.42 -11.90 -30.20
C ALA A 204 6.57 -11.90 -29.14
N GLU A 205 7.03 -10.70 -28.73
CA GLU A 205 8.00 -10.53 -27.66
C GLU A 205 7.40 -10.84 -26.27
N GLY A 206 6.10 -10.56 -26.06
CA GLY A 206 5.37 -10.94 -24.85
C GLY A 206 5.24 -12.46 -24.70
N GLU A 207 4.98 -13.18 -25.79
CA GLU A 207 4.90 -14.66 -25.77
C GLU A 207 6.25 -15.32 -25.49
N MET A 208 7.37 -14.78 -25.96
CA MET A 208 8.71 -15.29 -25.66
C MET A 208 9.19 -14.97 -24.23
N SER A 209 8.60 -14.00 -23.55
CA SER A 209 8.95 -13.61 -22.17
C SER A 209 8.48 -14.61 -21.11
N HIS A 210 7.58 -15.55 -21.44
CA HIS A 210 6.95 -16.48 -20.46
C HIS A 210 7.91 -17.41 -19.71
N SER A 211 9.14 -17.62 -20.18
CA SER A 211 10.12 -18.47 -19.49
C SER A 211 11.04 -17.71 -18.52
N LYS A 212 10.98 -16.37 -18.48
CA LYS A 212 11.94 -15.53 -17.77
C LYS A 212 11.39 -14.80 -16.52
N PHE A 213 10.09 -14.92 -16.20
CA PHE A 213 9.44 -14.18 -15.12
C PHE A 213 10.17 -14.30 -13.78
N TRP A 214 10.44 -15.52 -13.31
CA TRP A 214 11.16 -15.72 -12.04
C TRP A 214 12.60 -15.18 -12.09
N LYS A 215 13.25 -15.21 -13.26
CA LYS A 215 14.56 -14.60 -13.42
C LYS A 215 14.51 -13.07 -13.32
N GLU A 216 13.42 -12.46 -13.75
CA GLU A 216 13.23 -11.01 -13.70
C GLU A 216 12.89 -10.52 -12.29
N VAL A 217 12.02 -11.24 -11.56
CA VAL A 217 11.76 -10.98 -10.14
C VAL A 217 13.02 -11.12 -9.31
N LEU A 218 13.76 -12.25 -9.51
CA LEU A 218 15.02 -12.50 -8.83
C LEU A 218 16.12 -11.49 -9.22
N PHE A 219 16.06 -10.92 -10.42
CA PHE A 219 17.00 -9.89 -10.85
C PHE A 219 16.89 -8.63 -9.99
N GLY A 220 15.68 -8.12 -9.74
CA GLY A 220 15.46 -6.94 -8.88
C GLY A 220 16.00 -7.15 -7.47
N VAL A 221 15.71 -8.31 -6.88
CA VAL A 221 16.23 -8.71 -5.56
C VAL A 221 17.75 -8.77 -5.57
N LYS A 222 18.35 -9.49 -6.54
CA LYS A 222 19.80 -9.59 -6.69
C LYS A 222 20.46 -8.23 -6.89
N TYR A 223 19.83 -7.33 -7.66
CA TYR A 223 20.29 -5.97 -7.89
C TYR A 223 20.43 -5.17 -6.60
N ILE A 224 19.44 -5.31 -5.68
CA ILE A 224 19.46 -4.66 -4.38
C ILE A 224 20.56 -5.26 -3.48
N PHE A 225 20.63 -6.60 -3.40
CA PHE A 225 21.61 -7.28 -2.54
C PHE A 225 23.06 -7.04 -2.97
N GLN A 226 23.33 -6.82 -4.26
CA GLN A 226 24.65 -6.53 -4.78
C GLN A 226 25.15 -5.10 -4.49
N ARG A 227 24.26 -4.21 -3.99
CA ARG A 227 24.57 -2.80 -3.71
C ARG A 227 24.37 -2.47 -2.23
N PRO A 228 25.45 -2.44 -1.41
CA PRO A 228 25.33 -2.25 0.05
C PRO A 228 24.54 -1.00 0.46
N GLY A 229 24.62 0.07 -0.33
CA GLY A 229 23.85 1.29 -0.06
C GLY A 229 22.33 1.11 -0.24
N LEU A 230 21.91 0.41 -1.32
CA LEU A 230 20.51 0.07 -1.55
C LEU A 230 20.00 -0.91 -0.50
N LEU A 231 20.78 -1.96 -0.22
CA LEU A 231 20.44 -2.94 0.80
C LEU A 231 20.28 -2.27 2.18
N GLY A 232 21.17 -1.34 2.54
CA GLY A 232 21.07 -0.61 3.80
C GLY A 232 19.79 0.20 3.92
N ILE A 233 19.40 0.92 2.86
CA ILE A 233 18.11 1.64 2.83
C ILE A 233 16.95 0.65 2.93
N GLN A 234 17.01 -0.46 2.19
CA GLN A 234 15.97 -1.47 2.21
C GLN A 234 15.78 -2.10 3.59
N LEU A 235 16.87 -2.33 4.33
CA LEU A 235 16.80 -2.83 5.71
C LEU A 235 16.18 -1.80 6.66
N ILE A 236 16.43 -0.50 6.46
CA ILE A 236 15.76 0.57 7.24
C ILE A 236 14.25 0.53 6.99
N PHE A 237 13.81 0.41 5.73
CA PHE A 237 12.39 0.30 5.42
C PHE A 237 11.79 -0.99 5.96
N LEU A 238 12.46 -2.12 5.82
CA LEU A 238 12.01 -3.41 6.34
C LEU A 238 11.76 -3.37 7.85
N PHE A 239 12.76 -2.92 8.61
CA PHE A 239 12.65 -2.88 10.09
C PHE A 239 11.81 -1.68 10.56
N GLY A 240 11.85 -0.56 9.85
CA GLY A 240 10.95 0.56 10.12
C GLY A 240 9.49 0.16 9.96
N ASN A 241 9.13 -0.45 8.82
CA ASN A 241 7.79 -0.98 8.57
C ASN A 241 7.41 -2.10 9.54
N PHE A 242 8.37 -2.90 10.01
CA PHE A 242 8.11 -3.92 11.02
C PHE A 242 7.66 -3.30 12.36
N PHE A 243 8.39 -2.31 12.89
CA PHE A 243 8.00 -1.64 14.13
C PHE A 243 6.72 -0.81 13.96
N SER A 244 6.59 -0.05 12.87
CA SER A 244 5.36 0.66 12.53
C SER A 244 4.18 -0.28 12.36
N GLY A 245 4.38 -1.40 11.67
CA GLY A 245 3.33 -2.39 11.43
C GLY A 245 2.82 -3.02 12.73
N ILE A 246 3.67 -3.21 13.75
CA ILE A 246 3.20 -3.64 15.06
C ILE A 246 2.45 -2.51 15.78
N ALA A 247 3.03 -1.31 15.84
CA ALA A 247 2.50 -0.18 16.60
C ALA A 247 1.18 0.38 16.03
N LEU A 248 1.10 0.49 14.71
CA LEU A 248 0.00 1.13 13.98
C LEU A 248 -0.95 0.13 13.32
N SER A 249 -0.73 -1.19 13.53
CA SER A 249 -1.74 -2.18 13.12
C SER A 249 -3.10 -1.81 13.70
N LEU A 250 -4.17 -2.10 12.96
CA LEU A 250 -5.52 -1.94 13.49
C LEU A 250 -5.66 -2.72 14.80
N THR A 251 -5.01 -3.89 14.89
CA THR A 251 -4.98 -4.72 16.11
C THR A 251 -4.47 -3.94 17.32
N ALA A 252 -3.28 -3.34 17.25
CA ALA A 252 -2.71 -2.62 18.40
C ALA A 252 -3.49 -1.35 18.70
N LEU A 253 -3.72 -0.52 17.67
CA LEU A 253 -4.35 0.79 17.83
C LEU A 253 -5.79 0.68 18.31
N TYR A 254 -6.62 -0.13 17.63
CA TYR A 254 -8.03 -0.25 17.98
C TYR A 254 -8.21 -0.92 19.34
N THR A 255 -7.47 -1.98 19.64
CA THR A 255 -7.57 -2.64 20.95
C THR A 255 -7.15 -1.70 22.09
N MET A 256 -6.02 -0.98 21.94
CA MET A 256 -5.58 -0.01 22.94
C MET A 256 -6.61 1.08 23.18
N VAL A 257 -7.08 1.71 22.09
CA VAL A 257 -8.02 2.84 22.18
C VAL A 257 -9.36 2.37 22.74
N PHE A 258 -9.89 1.24 22.25
CA PHE A 258 -11.15 0.66 22.73
C PHE A 258 -11.10 0.36 24.24
N LEU A 259 -10.03 -0.27 24.72
CA LEU A 259 -9.84 -0.56 26.15
C LEU A 259 -9.74 0.71 27.00
N ARG A 260 -8.99 1.72 26.52
CA ARG A 260 -8.75 2.98 27.29
C ARG A 260 -9.95 3.95 27.26
N THR A 261 -10.80 3.86 26.26
CA THR A 261 -12.00 4.72 26.15
C THR A 261 -13.24 4.10 26.80
N GLY A 262 -13.10 2.89 27.39
CA GLY A 262 -14.26 2.18 27.97
C GLY A 262 -15.22 1.64 26.91
N GLY A 263 -14.72 1.37 25.70
CA GLY A 263 -15.52 0.74 24.63
C GLY A 263 -16.05 1.71 23.57
N ASP A 264 -15.47 2.93 23.42
CA ASP A 264 -15.87 3.83 22.33
C ASP A 264 -15.41 3.29 20.97
N PRO A 265 -16.33 2.83 20.09
CA PRO A 265 -15.98 2.23 18.82
C PRO A 265 -15.46 3.25 17.79
N ASN A 266 -15.68 4.55 18.03
CA ASN A 266 -15.38 5.59 17.04
C ASN A 266 -14.04 6.28 17.29
N ALA A 267 -13.49 6.18 18.51
CA ALA A 267 -12.26 6.88 18.86
C ALA A 267 -11.07 6.49 17.98
N ALA A 268 -10.88 5.20 17.68
CA ALA A 268 -9.80 4.73 16.81
C ALA A 268 -9.99 5.17 15.34
N ASN A 269 -11.22 5.16 14.84
CA ASN A 269 -11.54 5.67 13.50
C ASN A 269 -11.23 7.17 13.37
N LEU A 270 -11.51 7.95 14.42
CA LEU A 270 -11.18 9.37 14.48
C LEU A 270 -9.65 9.59 14.39
N LEU A 271 -8.87 8.80 15.11
CA LEU A 271 -7.41 8.86 15.06
C LEU A 271 -6.89 8.56 13.64
N GLN A 272 -7.38 7.51 13.01
CA GLN A 272 -7.03 7.17 11.62
C GLN A 272 -7.40 8.28 10.64
N SER A 273 -8.57 8.89 10.83
CA SER A 273 -9.04 10.01 9.99
C SER A 273 -8.11 11.23 10.09
N VAL A 274 -7.68 11.57 11.31
CA VAL A 274 -6.76 12.69 11.54
C VAL A 274 -5.38 12.39 10.95
N GLY A 275 -4.87 11.16 11.11
CA GLY A 275 -3.64 10.72 10.47
C GLY A 275 -3.69 10.87 8.96
N ALA A 276 -4.71 10.31 8.31
CA ALA A 276 -4.89 10.39 6.87
C ALA A 276 -5.02 11.85 6.36
N ALA A 277 -5.81 12.68 7.05
CA ALA A 277 -5.93 14.10 6.72
C ALA A 277 -4.59 14.84 6.84
N THR A 278 -3.81 14.53 7.87
CA THR A 278 -2.46 15.09 8.09
C THR A 278 -1.52 14.72 6.95
N ALA A 279 -1.47 13.45 6.55
CA ALA A 279 -0.63 12.99 5.44
C ALA A 279 -0.96 13.74 4.14
N VAL A 280 -2.24 13.99 3.85
CA VAL A 280 -2.65 14.77 2.67
C VAL A 280 -2.22 16.23 2.77
N ILE A 281 -2.45 16.90 3.91
CA ILE A 281 -2.05 18.29 4.11
C ILE A 281 -0.53 18.44 3.92
N PHE A 282 0.26 17.57 4.52
CA PHE A 282 1.72 17.59 4.38
C PHE A 282 2.18 17.21 2.98
N GLY A 283 1.48 16.32 2.28
CA GLY A 283 1.71 16.00 0.87
C GLY A 283 1.49 17.22 -0.04
N ILE A 284 0.43 18.00 0.20
CA ILE A 284 0.17 19.26 -0.52
C ILE A 284 1.27 20.29 -0.23
N ILE A 285 1.64 20.48 1.05
CA ILE A 285 2.71 21.38 1.46
C ILE A 285 4.03 20.98 0.76
N LEU A 286 4.35 19.69 0.74
CA LEU A 286 5.56 19.16 0.08
C LEU A 286 5.56 19.46 -1.42
N THR A 287 4.41 19.35 -2.07
CA THR A 287 4.24 19.66 -3.50
C THR A 287 4.54 21.14 -3.78
N TRP A 288 4.13 22.03 -2.89
CA TRP A 288 4.43 23.47 -3.01
C TRP A 288 5.91 23.80 -2.77
N TYR A 289 6.57 23.13 -1.82
CA TYR A 289 8.00 23.27 -1.57
C TYR A 289 8.89 22.71 -2.69
N GLY A 290 8.38 21.78 -3.48
CA GLY A 290 8.85 21.36 -4.80
C GLY A 290 10.18 20.62 -4.87
N ARG A 291 11.03 20.52 -3.84
CA ARG A 291 12.33 19.84 -3.94
C ARG A 291 12.94 19.40 -2.62
N ILE A 292 13.13 18.08 -2.48
CA ILE A 292 13.89 17.50 -1.37
C ILE A 292 15.38 17.43 -1.79
N LYS A 293 16.21 18.32 -1.24
CA LYS A 293 17.66 18.40 -1.61
C LYS A 293 18.47 17.19 -1.14
N ARG A 294 18.05 16.50 -0.09
CA ARG A 294 18.79 15.39 0.56
C ARG A 294 17.82 14.26 0.93
N PRO A 295 17.37 13.44 -0.05
CA PRO A 295 16.28 12.48 0.18
C PRO A 295 16.59 11.50 1.30
N ILE A 296 17.80 10.94 1.37
CA ILE A 296 18.14 9.96 2.42
C ILE A 296 18.08 10.56 3.83
N ARG A 297 18.53 11.80 4.00
CA ARG A 297 18.43 12.46 5.31
C ARG A 297 16.98 12.78 5.67
N ALA A 298 16.16 13.12 4.69
CA ALA A 298 14.74 13.35 4.90
C ALA A 298 14.01 12.06 5.32
N ILE A 299 14.33 10.91 4.68
CA ILE A 299 13.83 9.59 5.08
C ILE A 299 14.19 9.29 6.54
N LEU A 300 15.50 9.35 6.88
CA LEU A 300 15.96 9.02 8.23
C LEU A 300 15.38 9.95 9.29
N PHE A 301 15.31 11.25 9.01
CA PHE A 301 14.69 12.23 9.90
C PHE A 301 13.18 11.98 10.05
N GLY A 302 12.48 11.71 8.96
CA GLY A 302 11.06 11.36 8.99
C GLY A 302 10.79 10.14 9.88
N TRP A 303 11.54 9.07 9.71
CA TRP A 303 11.44 7.87 10.55
C TRP A 303 11.69 8.17 12.04
N ILE A 304 12.72 8.98 12.37
CA ILE A 304 13.01 9.35 13.77
C ILE A 304 11.84 10.13 14.38
N VAL A 305 11.33 11.14 13.67
CA VAL A 305 10.26 12.01 14.20
C VAL A 305 8.94 11.26 14.31
N SER A 306 8.54 10.53 13.28
CA SER A 306 7.32 9.71 13.29
C SER A 306 7.38 8.67 14.41
N SER A 307 8.48 7.90 14.53
CA SER A 307 8.60 6.88 15.56
C SER A 307 8.66 7.45 16.96
N PHE A 308 9.44 8.50 17.21
CA PHE A 308 9.64 9.04 18.56
C PHE A 308 8.44 9.86 19.04
N PHE A 309 8.00 10.84 18.24
CA PHE A 309 6.89 11.71 18.61
C PHE A 309 5.53 11.13 18.21
N GLY A 310 5.41 10.39 17.09
CA GLY A 310 4.18 9.71 16.71
C GLY A 310 3.91 8.50 17.61
N MET A 311 4.58 7.40 17.36
CA MET A 311 4.35 6.15 18.09
C MET A 311 4.69 6.28 19.60
N GLY A 312 5.74 7.05 19.95
CA GLY A 312 6.12 7.26 21.36
C GLY A 312 5.01 7.95 22.15
N LEU A 313 4.48 9.09 21.64
CA LEU A 313 3.35 9.78 22.29
C LEU A 313 2.06 8.97 22.24
N LEU A 314 1.82 8.20 21.15
CA LEU A 314 0.65 7.34 21.03
C LEU A 314 0.64 6.31 22.17
N GLY A 315 1.77 5.63 22.41
CA GLY A 315 1.90 4.64 23.47
C GLY A 315 1.77 5.22 24.88
N MET A 316 2.38 6.40 25.13
CA MET A 316 2.31 7.09 26.42
C MET A 316 0.95 7.76 26.66
N GLY A 317 0.22 8.12 25.59
CA GLY A 317 -1.01 8.88 25.66
C GLY A 317 -2.10 8.15 26.45
N GLN A 318 -2.81 8.90 27.29
CA GLN A 318 -3.96 8.41 28.08
C GLN A 318 -5.24 9.20 27.78
N SER A 319 -5.22 10.06 26.76
CA SER A 319 -6.36 10.84 26.33
C SER A 319 -6.41 10.97 24.81
N ILE A 320 -7.63 11.14 24.29
CA ILE A 320 -7.86 11.31 22.85
C ILE A 320 -7.03 12.49 22.29
N ALA A 321 -6.93 13.60 23.04
CA ALA A 321 -6.15 14.77 22.61
C ALA A 321 -4.66 14.44 22.37
N VAL A 322 -4.04 13.68 23.27
CA VAL A 322 -2.63 13.26 23.11
C VAL A 322 -2.48 12.32 21.92
N TRP A 323 -3.41 11.39 21.74
CA TRP A 323 -3.38 10.47 20.59
C TRP A 323 -3.59 11.19 19.26
N LEU A 324 -4.46 12.21 19.20
CA LEU A 324 -4.61 13.04 17.98
C LEU A 324 -3.32 13.77 17.64
N ILE A 325 -2.64 14.35 18.63
CA ILE A 325 -1.33 14.99 18.44
C ILE A 325 -0.30 13.96 17.96
N ALA A 326 -0.29 12.77 18.55
CA ALA A 326 0.59 11.68 18.15
C ALA A 326 0.38 11.28 16.68
N MET A 327 -0.89 11.14 16.25
CA MET A 327 -1.23 10.83 14.85
C MET A 327 -0.80 11.93 13.88
N VAL A 328 -0.85 13.20 14.29
CA VAL A 328 -0.33 14.31 13.49
C VAL A 328 1.18 14.16 13.29
N PHE A 329 1.96 13.90 14.34
CA PHE A 329 3.41 13.70 14.23
C PHE A 329 3.75 12.45 13.41
N ASP A 330 3.03 11.36 13.60
CA ASP A 330 3.24 10.12 12.88
C ASP A 330 3.07 10.32 11.38
N SER A 331 1.90 10.81 10.97
CA SER A 331 1.53 10.89 9.55
C SER A 331 2.12 12.09 8.79
N SER A 332 2.70 13.09 9.49
CA SER A 332 3.25 14.29 8.84
C SER A 332 4.43 14.00 7.92
N PHE A 333 5.22 13.00 8.25
CA PHE A 333 6.44 12.68 7.53
C PHE A 333 6.26 11.56 6.49
N ASP A 334 5.14 10.86 6.45
CA ASP A 334 4.87 9.81 5.48
C ASP A 334 5.04 10.28 4.02
N PRO A 335 4.49 11.43 3.59
CA PRO A 335 4.70 11.91 2.24
C PRO A 335 6.16 12.26 1.96
N VAL A 336 6.88 12.78 2.97
CA VAL A 336 8.30 13.12 2.83
C VAL A 336 9.14 11.87 2.64
N VAL A 337 8.88 10.81 3.41
CA VAL A 337 9.58 9.52 3.32
C VAL A 337 9.31 8.87 1.98
N ASN A 338 8.04 8.76 1.57
CA ASN A 338 7.63 8.10 0.32
C ASN A 338 8.17 8.84 -0.93
N VAL A 339 7.96 10.17 -1.03
CA VAL A 339 8.50 10.95 -2.15
C VAL A 339 10.04 10.91 -2.19
N SER A 340 10.69 10.85 -1.03
CA SER A 340 12.16 10.78 -0.97
C SER A 340 12.70 9.46 -1.47
N ILE A 341 12.09 8.31 -1.11
CA ILE A 341 12.54 7.01 -1.60
C ILE A 341 12.29 6.86 -3.11
N ASP A 342 11.11 7.28 -3.58
CA ASP A 342 10.78 7.24 -5.01
C ASP A 342 11.74 8.09 -5.83
N THR A 343 12.00 9.33 -5.40
CA THR A 343 12.96 10.22 -6.05
C THR A 343 14.36 9.61 -6.06
N PHE A 344 14.79 9.01 -4.94
CA PHE A 344 16.09 8.35 -4.83
C PHE A 344 16.18 7.17 -5.82
N LEU A 345 15.21 6.28 -5.85
CA LEU A 345 15.20 5.12 -6.76
C LEU A 345 15.14 5.56 -8.23
N GLN A 346 14.29 6.55 -8.56
CA GLN A 346 14.15 7.07 -9.92
C GLN A 346 15.43 7.71 -10.46
N THR A 347 16.22 8.37 -9.60
CA THR A 347 17.46 9.04 -10.02
C THR A 347 18.65 8.09 -10.12
N LYS A 348 18.64 6.98 -9.36
CA LYS A 348 19.78 6.06 -9.26
C LYS A 348 19.67 4.82 -10.14
N ILE A 349 18.47 4.46 -10.56
CA ILE A 349 18.20 3.21 -11.27
C ILE A 349 17.87 3.53 -12.72
N PRO A 350 18.56 2.87 -13.70
CA PRO A 350 18.25 3.01 -15.11
C PRO A 350 16.77 2.78 -15.41
N PRO A 351 16.13 3.58 -16.29
CA PRO A 351 14.69 3.49 -16.57
C PRO A 351 14.20 2.10 -17.00
N ASP A 352 15.02 1.34 -17.70
CA ASP A 352 14.74 -0.03 -18.15
C ASP A 352 14.75 -1.09 -17.04
N LEU A 353 15.33 -0.76 -15.87
CA LEU A 353 15.40 -1.61 -14.70
C LEU A 353 14.43 -1.16 -13.57
N GLN A 354 13.87 0.04 -13.67
CA GLN A 354 13.06 0.63 -12.58
C GLN A 354 11.90 -0.26 -12.17
N GLY A 355 11.12 -0.78 -13.10
CA GLY A 355 9.98 -1.62 -12.79
C GLY A 355 10.35 -2.85 -11.94
N ARG A 356 11.42 -3.54 -12.31
CA ARG A 356 11.89 -4.75 -11.61
C ARG A 356 12.47 -4.45 -10.24
N VAL A 357 13.25 -3.37 -10.14
CA VAL A 357 13.90 -3.00 -8.87
C VAL A 357 12.91 -2.37 -7.90
N PHE A 358 11.95 -1.56 -8.38
CA PHE A 358 10.91 -0.96 -7.53
C PHE A 358 10.00 -2.04 -6.95
N SER A 359 9.50 -2.97 -7.77
CA SER A 359 8.68 -4.08 -7.27
C SER A 359 9.42 -4.95 -6.26
N ALA A 360 10.72 -5.21 -6.49
CA ALA A 360 11.54 -5.94 -5.54
C ALA A 360 11.77 -5.15 -4.23
N SER A 361 11.95 -3.82 -4.34
CA SER A 361 12.09 -2.92 -3.20
C SER A 361 10.82 -2.91 -2.34
N ASP A 362 9.66 -2.74 -2.97
CA ASP A 362 8.36 -2.74 -2.29
C ASP A 362 8.08 -4.08 -1.60
N PHE A 363 8.33 -5.18 -2.29
CA PHE A 363 8.17 -6.51 -1.71
C PHE A 363 9.07 -6.73 -0.50
N LEU A 364 10.38 -6.39 -0.61
CA LEU A 364 11.33 -6.57 0.49
C LEU A 364 11.00 -5.66 1.67
N SER A 365 10.52 -4.44 1.44
CA SER A 365 10.16 -3.52 2.52
C SER A 365 8.89 -3.94 3.27
N GLN A 366 8.00 -4.71 2.62
CA GLN A 366 6.70 -5.08 3.15
C GLN A 366 6.56 -6.56 3.54
N ILE A 367 7.59 -7.39 3.33
CA ILE A 367 7.51 -8.85 3.52
C ILE A 367 7.13 -9.26 4.96
N LEU A 368 7.41 -8.43 5.97
CA LEU A 368 7.07 -8.69 7.36
C LEU A 368 5.68 -8.13 7.76
N ILE A 369 5.04 -7.31 6.93
CA ILE A 369 3.74 -6.69 7.28
C ILE A 369 2.67 -7.70 7.69
N PRO A 370 2.49 -8.86 7.02
CA PRO A 370 1.45 -9.82 7.46
C PRO A 370 1.66 -10.41 8.84
N ILE A 371 2.92 -10.40 9.33
CA ILE A 371 3.27 -10.96 10.64
C ILE A 371 3.07 -9.92 11.76
N THR A 372 3.14 -8.63 11.43
CA THR A 372 3.11 -7.57 12.45
C THR A 372 1.81 -7.50 13.24
N PRO A 373 0.60 -7.65 12.67
CA PRO A 373 -0.63 -7.70 13.45
C PRO A 373 -0.70 -8.92 14.37
N LEU A 374 -0.17 -10.09 13.91
CA LEU A 374 -0.11 -11.29 14.75
C LEU A 374 0.75 -11.06 15.99
N LEU A 375 1.92 -10.44 15.80
CA LEU A 375 2.78 -10.05 16.91
C LEU A 375 2.09 -9.05 17.81
N ALA A 376 1.43 -8.04 17.24
CA ALA A 376 0.68 -7.04 17.99
C ALA A 376 -0.42 -7.67 18.86
N GLY A 377 -1.22 -8.59 18.30
CA GLY A 377 -2.27 -9.27 19.03
C GLY A 377 -1.74 -10.19 20.11
N VAL A 378 -0.80 -11.08 19.76
CA VAL A 378 -0.27 -12.07 20.71
C VAL A 378 0.57 -11.43 21.81
N LEU A 379 1.50 -10.54 21.46
CA LEU A 379 2.33 -9.85 22.44
C LEU A 379 1.51 -8.87 23.29
N GLY A 380 0.63 -8.10 22.66
CA GLY A 380 -0.25 -7.17 23.36
C GLY A 380 -1.11 -7.90 24.39
N GLU A 381 -1.91 -8.87 23.94
CA GLU A 381 -2.91 -9.55 24.79
C GLU A 381 -2.29 -10.49 25.83
N LYS A 382 -1.28 -11.30 25.44
CA LYS A 382 -0.77 -12.38 26.30
C LYS A 382 0.48 -12.01 27.11
N VAL A 383 1.21 -10.97 26.70
CA VAL A 383 2.46 -10.59 27.36
C VAL A 383 2.35 -9.22 28.01
N PHE A 384 2.10 -8.18 27.23
CA PHE A 384 2.15 -6.80 27.72
C PHE A 384 0.93 -6.43 28.57
N GLU A 385 -0.27 -6.84 28.17
CA GLU A 385 -1.50 -6.49 28.91
C GLU A 385 -1.50 -7.10 30.32
N PRO A 386 -1.20 -8.40 30.52
CA PRO A 386 -1.06 -8.98 31.85
C PRO A 386 0.07 -8.36 32.69
N ALA A 387 1.20 -8.01 32.03
CA ALA A 387 2.36 -7.44 32.71
C ALA A 387 2.13 -5.99 33.20
N MET A 388 1.17 -5.26 32.57
CA MET A 388 0.85 -3.87 32.91
C MET A 388 -0.41 -3.71 33.77
N LYS A 389 -1.09 -4.80 34.13
CA LYS A 389 -2.16 -4.77 35.12
C LYS A 389 -1.63 -4.33 36.50
N GLU A 390 -2.51 -3.82 37.33
CA GLU A 390 -2.14 -3.47 38.72
C GLU A 390 -1.49 -4.67 39.43
N GLY A 391 -0.28 -4.47 39.93
CA GLY A 391 0.53 -5.54 40.52
C GLY A 391 1.30 -6.41 39.51
N GLY A 392 1.17 -6.15 38.22
CA GLY A 392 1.90 -6.86 37.16
C GLY A 392 3.39 -6.53 37.14
N ALA A 393 4.18 -7.41 36.51
CA ALA A 393 5.64 -7.35 36.53
C ALA A 393 6.25 -6.04 35.98
N LEU A 394 5.60 -5.39 35.04
CA LEU A 394 6.04 -4.15 34.38
C LEU A 394 5.33 -2.90 34.91
N ALA A 395 4.22 -3.05 35.65
CA ALA A 395 3.42 -1.95 36.14
C ALA A 395 4.22 -0.99 37.04
N GLY A 396 5.08 -1.51 37.95
CA GLY A 396 5.92 -0.69 38.80
C GLY A 396 7.01 0.11 38.06
N SER A 397 7.54 -0.44 36.97
CA SER A 397 8.61 0.19 36.18
C SER A 397 8.11 1.18 35.16
N PHE A 398 6.98 0.89 34.47
CA PHE A 398 6.49 1.66 33.35
C PHE A 398 5.11 2.29 33.60
N GLY A 399 4.43 1.97 34.67
CA GLY A 399 3.10 2.48 34.99
C GLY A 399 3.01 4.01 35.12
N TRP A 400 4.10 4.65 35.58
CA TRP A 400 4.22 6.11 35.65
C TRP A 400 4.21 6.76 34.23
N LEU A 401 4.66 6.02 33.19
CA LEU A 401 4.83 6.52 31.83
C LEU A 401 3.61 6.24 30.97
N VAL A 402 3.12 4.99 30.97
CA VAL A 402 2.02 4.57 30.09
C VAL A 402 0.69 4.35 30.83
N GLY A 403 0.67 4.53 32.16
CA GLY A 403 -0.46 4.19 33.01
C GLY A 403 -0.52 2.70 33.36
N THR A 404 -1.46 2.35 34.22
CA THR A 404 -1.82 0.98 34.58
C THR A 404 -3.30 0.76 34.28
N GLY A 405 -3.71 -0.47 33.99
CA GLY A 405 -5.08 -0.81 33.67
C GLY A 405 -5.32 -1.19 32.21
N PRO A 406 -6.60 -1.25 31.77
CA PRO A 406 -6.94 -1.73 30.44
C PRO A 406 -6.28 -0.92 29.32
N GLY A 407 -5.64 -1.61 28.36
CA GLY A 407 -4.92 -1.00 27.23
C GLY A 407 -3.52 -0.46 27.55
N ALA A 408 -3.05 -0.52 28.81
CA ALA A 408 -1.72 -0.06 29.18
C ALA A 408 -0.62 -0.95 28.58
N GLY A 409 -0.87 -2.25 28.47
CA GLY A 409 0.05 -3.19 27.82
C GLY A 409 0.24 -2.90 26.33
N PHE A 410 -0.83 -2.67 25.61
CA PHE A 410 -0.74 -2.24 24.20
C PHE A 410 -0.02 -0.89 24.09
N GLY A 411 -0.30 0.06 25.00
CA GLY A 411 0.41 1.35 25.05
C GLY A 411 1.92 1.18 25.22
N LEU A 412 2.35 0.31 26.15
CA LEU A 412 3.77 0.00 26.34
C LEU A 412 4.40 -0.65 25.11
N MET A 413 3.69 -1.60 24.47
CA MET A 413 4.16 -2.23 23.25
C MET A 413 4.36 -1.20 22.12
N ILE A 414 3.40 -0.30 21.91
CA ILE A 414 3.49 0.78 20.92
C ILE A 414 4.68 1.70 21.21
N LEU A 415 4.88 2.08 22.46
CA LEU A 415 6.03 2.88 22.91
C LEU A 415 7.35 2.19 22.58
N LEU A 416 7.48 0.90 22.89
CA LEU A 416 8.70 0.14 22.59
C LEU A 416 8.96 0.03 21.09
N CYS A 417 7.90 -0.11 20.28
CA CYS A 417 8.03 -0.05 18.82
C CYS A 417 8.47 1.33 18.36
N GLY A 418 7.97 2.41 18.95
CA GLY A 418 8.42 3.78 18.68
C GLY A 418 9.91 3.99 19.01
N ILE A 419 10.38 3.44 20.11
CA ILE A 419 11.82 3.42 20.46
C ILE A 419 12.59 2.61 19.40
N GLY A 420 12.12 1.42 19.02
CA GLY A 420 12.75 0.57 18.00
C GLY A 420 12.86 1.29 16.65
N GLY A 421 11.78 1.89 16.15
CA GLY A 421 11.78 2.67 14.92
C GLY A 421 12.73 3.87 14.96
N THR A 422 12.78 4.58 16.11
CA THR A 422 13.74 5.67 16.35
C THR A 422 15.18 5.18 16.27
N MET A 423 15.48 4.03 16.88
CA MET A 423 16.83 3.42 16.84
C MET A 423 17.22 3.03 15.41
N ILE A 424 16.30 2.51 14.61
CA ILE A 424 16.54 2.20 13.19
C ILE A 424 16.89 3.47 12.41
N GLY A 425 16.13 4.56 12.58
CA GLY A 425 16.43 5.86 11.97
C GLY A 425 17.80 6.40 12.39
N LEU A 426 18.14 6.34 13.70
CA LEU A 426 19.43 6.75 14.22
C LEU A 426 20.57 5.87 13.71
N PHE A 427 20.39 4.54 13.67
CA PHE A 427 21.37 3.61 13.10
C PHE A 427 21.67 3.95 11.63
N GLY A 428 20.63 4.23 10.84
CA GLY A 428 20.78 4.68 9.45
C GLY A 428 21.58 5.99 9.36
N TYR A 429 21.37 6.92 10.29
CA TYR A 429 22.08 8.19 10.33
C TYR A 429 23.55 8.03 10.74
N LEU A 430 23.84 7.13 11.68
CA LEU A 430 25.19 6.83 12.14
C LEU A 430 26.00 5.99 11.14
N THR A 431 25.34 5.23 10.26
CA THR A 431 26.00 4.37 9.28
C THR A 431 26.41 5.18 8.03
N PRO A 432 27.72 5.43 7.78
CA PRO A 432 28.18 6.25 6.65
C PRO A 432 27.75 5.71 5.28
N ALA A 433 27.70 4.40 5.12
CA ALA A 433 27.27 3.74 3.87
C ALA A 433 25.83 4.09 3.50
N ILE A 434 24.93 4.27 4.49
CA ILE A 434 23.54 4.62 4.29
C ILE A 434 23.41 6.14 4.14
N ARG A 435 23.94 6.89 5.09
CA ARG A 435 23.85 8.35 5.09
C ARG A 435 24.42 9.01 3.83
N ASN A 436 25.49 8.44 3.28
CA ASN A 436 26.21 8.97 2.11
C ASN A 436 25.90 8.21 0.82
N VAL A 437 24.90 7.36 0.77
CA VAL A 437 24.57 6.53 -0.40
C VAL A 437 24.36 7.36 -1.67
N ASN A 438 23.83 8.58 -1.55
CA ASN A 438 23.72 9.51 -2.67
C ASN A 438 25.06 9.87 -3.32
N LYS A 439 26.17 9.84 -2.55
CA LYS A 439 27.51 10.10 -3.07
C LYS A 439 28.17 8.82 -3.59
N ILE A 440 27.88 7.68 -2.93
CA ILE A 440 28.45 6.36 -3.27
C ILE A 440 27.82 5.83 -4.56
N MET A 441 26.53 6.11 -4.76
CA MET A 441 25.78 5.72 -5.95
C MET A 441 25.49 6.97 -6.79
N PRO A 442 26.21 7.22 -7.89
CA PRO A 442 25.99 8.39 -8.74
C PRO A 442 24.61 8.33 -9.41
N ASP A 443 24.09 9.49 -9.80
CA ASP A 443 22.86 9.56 -10.58
C ASP A 443 23.05 8.86 -11.92
N TYR A 444 22.03 8.20 -12.42
CA TYR A 444 22.04 7.64 -13.75
C TYR A 444 22.03 8.79 -14.78
N GLU A 445 23.16 9.01 -15.42
CA GLU A 445 23.25 9.95 -16.52
C GLU A 445 22.67 9.31 -17.79
N ILE A 446 21.59 9.89 -18.30
CA ILE A 446 21.11 9.57 -19.65
C ILE A 446 22.21 10.02 -20.59
N SER A 447 23.05 9.08 -21.07
CA SER A 447 24.05 9.39 -22.07
C SER A 447 23.36 9.97 -23.31
N PRO A 448 23.72 11.18 -23.76
CA PRO A 448 23.06 11.78 -24.92
C PRO A 448 23.50 11.17 -26.26
N LYS A 449 24.17 10.03 -26.25
CA LYS A 449 24.49 9.31 -27.48
C LYS A 449 23.42 8.28 -27.78
N PRO A 450 22.53 8.51 -28.77
CA PRO A 450 21.88 7.40 -29.42
C PRO A 450 23.00 6.50 -29.96
N VAL A 451 23.05 5.25 -29.54
CA VAL A 451 23.77 4.22 -30.28
C VAL A 451 23.09 4.15 -31.65
N ILE A 452 23.59 4.85 -32.62
CA ILE A 452 23.20 4.68 -34.02
C ILE A 452 23.75 3.30 -34.40
N VAL A 453 22.93 2.28 -34.21
CA VAL A 453 23.10 0.99 -34.85
C VAL A 453 22.87 1.28 -36.34
N GLY A 454 23.97 1.47 -37.11
CA GLY A 454 23.83 1.69 -38.53
C GLY A 454 24.81 2.68 -39.18
N GLN A 455 26.02 2.90 -38.64
CA GLN A 455 27.14 3.36 -39.44
C GLN A 455 28.24 2.31 -39.39
N ILE A 456 28.05 1.27 -40.19
CA ILE A 456 29.17 0.49 -40.71
C ILE A 456 29.96 1.48 -41.58
N GLN A 457 31.16 1.88 -41.11
CA GLN A 457 32.08 2.68 -41.94
C GLN A 457 32.35 1.90 -43.23
N PRO A 458 32.23 2.52 -44.43
CA PRO A 458 32.46 1.84 -45.70
C PRO A 458 33.83 1.19 -45.83
N GLU A 459 34.83 1.66 -45.06
CA GLU A 459 36.17 1.12 -45.08
C GLU A 459 36.35 -0.32 -44.52
N MET A 460 35.37 -0.85 -43.80
CA MET A 460 35.44 -2.22 -43.29
C MET A 460 34.80 -3.26 -44.22
N VAL A 461 34.05 -2.83 -45.21
CA VAL A 461 33.43 -3.73 -46.20
C VAL A 461 34.46 -4.15 -47.26
N ASP A 462 35.39 -3.28 -47.63
CA ASP A 462 36.43 -3.60 -48.62
C ASP A 462 37.49 -4.58 -48.11
N SER A 463 37.65 -4.71 -46.79
CA SER A 463 38.59 -5.68 -46.21
C SER A 463 38.04 -7.11 -46.12
N LEU A 464 36.72 -7.29 -46.26
CA LEU A 464 36.02 -8.59 -46.14
C LEU A 464 35.61 -9.17 -47.50
N THR A 465 35.65 -8.39 -48.56
CA THR A 465 35.32 -8.85 -49.94
C THR A 465 36.53 -9.02 -50.81
N GLY A 466 37.64 -9.54 -50.30
CA GLY A 466 38.90 -9.83 -51.01
C GLY A 466 38.70 -10.18 -52.51
N THR A 467 38.48 -9.20 -53.35
CA THR A 467 38.64 -9.31 -54.80
C THR A 467 39.87 -8.55 -55.21
N GLY A 468 41.00 -9.26 -55.05
CA GLY A 468 42.20 -8.92 -55.75
C GLY A 468 41.95 -9.07 -57.25
N GLY A 469 41.94 -7.98 -57.98
CA GLY A 469 41.99 -7.94 -59.42
C GLY A 469 43.31 -7.26 -59.83
N GLY A 470 44.25 -8.08 -60.20
CA GLY A 470 45.47 -7.58 -60.83
C GLY A 470 45.17 -6.95 -62.19
N ASN A 471 45.93 -5.92 -62.52
CA ASN A 471 46.35 -5.73 -63.93
C ASN A 471 47.79 -5.15 -64.02
N ARG A 472 48.53 -5.82 -64.86
CA ARG A 472 49.80 -5.40 -65.38
C ARG A 472 49.59 -4.18 -66.32
N GLU A 473 50.42 -3.20 -66.21
CA GLU A 473 51.44 -2.75 -67.22
C GLU A 473 52.25 -1.59 -66.62
#